data_caf4aa8bf58ee455126bd9b719704e28
#
_entry.id   caf4aa8bf58ee455126bd9b719704e28
#
_cell.length_a   1.000
_cell.length_b   1.000
_cell.length_c   1.000
_cell.angle_alpha   90.00
_cell.angle_beta   90.00
_cell.angle_gamma   90.00
#
_symmetry.space_group_name_H-M   'P 1'
#
loop_
_entity.id
_entity.type
_entity.pdbx_description
1 polymer ?
#
loop_
_entity_poly.entity_id
_entity_poly.type
_entity_poly.pdbx_seq_one_letter_code
_entity_poly.pdbx_strand_id
1 'polypeptide(L)'
;MDLSWDISAWEDYVYWTKIDKNVQKRINELIRGTLRTPFEGKGKPEPLKGNFSGYWSRRITDEHRLVYKVLDQRIHIIQCRFHY
;
A
#
# COMPACT_ATOMS: atom_id res chain seq x y z
N MET A 1 -8.88 -10.60 8.38
CA MET A 1 -9.02 -9.64 7.26
C MET A 1 -8.20 -10.16 6.08
N ASP A 2 -8.77 -10.14 4.89
CA ASP A 2 -8.11 -10.63 3.69
C ASP A 2 -7.30 -9.54 3.01
N LEU A 3 -6.41 -9.95 2.10
CA LEU A 3 -5.58 -9.05 1.31
C LEU A 3 -5.78 -9.37 -0.16
N SER A 4 -6.03 -8.35 -0.96
CA SER A 4 -6.11 -8.50 -2.40
C SER A 4 -5.35 -7.38 -3.11
N TRP A 5 -5.08 -7.57 -4.40
CA TRP A 5 -4.26 -6.68 -5.20
C TRP A 5 -4.89 -6.44 -6.56
N ASP A 6 -4.81 -5.19 -7.05
CA ASP A 6 -4.93 -4.97 -8.48
C ASP A 6 -3.74 -5.63 -9.16
N ILE A 7 -3.91 -6.09 -10.37
CA ILE A 7 -2.82 -6.75 -11.10
C ILE A 7 -1.62 -5.81 -11.25
N SER A 8 -1.86 -4.52 -11.49
CA SER A 8 -0.78 -3.54 -11.59
C SER A 8 -0.01 -3.39 -10.28
N ALA A 9 -0.71 -3.43 -9.15
CA ALA A 9 -0.06 -3.36 -7.85
C ALA A 9 0.77 -4.60 -7.57
N TRP A 10 0.27 -5.76 -7.94
CA TRP A 10 1.01 -7.01 -7.82
C TRP A 10 2.30 -6.97 -8.66
N GLU A 11 2.21 -6.43 -9.86
CA GLU A 11 3.40 -6.28 -10.70
C GLU A 11 4.40 -5.29 -10.11
N ASP A 12 3.93 -4.21 -9.47
CA ASP A 12 4.79 -3.31 -8.72
C ASP A 12 5.54 -4.08 -7.62
N TYR A 13 4.83 -4.90 -6.90
CA TYR A 13 5.43 -5.67 -5.82
C TYR A 13 6.48 -6.65 -6.35
N VAL A 14 6.17 -7.35 -7.44
CA VAL A 14 7.13 -8.26 -8.08
C VAL A 14 8.38 -7.51 -8.54
N TYR A 15 8.21 -6.30 -9.08
CA TYR A 15 9.33 -5.44 -9.43
C TYR A 15 10.27 -5.24 -8.25
N TRP A 16 9.72 -4.89 -7.08
CA TRP A 16 10.53 -4.67 -5.89
C TRP A 16 11.24 -5.93 -5.40
N THR A 17 10.63 -7.09 -5.55
CA THR A 17 11.28 -8.35 -5.14
C THR A 17 12.58 -8.60 -5.91
N LYS A 18 12.69 -8.04 -7.12
CA LYS A 18 13.86 -8.21 -7.98
C LYS A 18 14.86 -7.06 -7.86
N ILE A 19 14.37 -5.85 -7.63
CA ILE A 19 15.19 -4.64 -7.74
C ILE A 19 15.69 -4.14 -6.39
N ASP A 20 14.87 -4.20 -5.34
CA ASP A 20 15.23 -3.62 -4.05
C ASP A 20 14.57 -4.36 -2.89
N LYS A 21 15.32 -5.23 -2.25
CA LYS A 21 14.84 -6.04 -1.13
C LYS A 21 14.44 -5.20 0.09
N ASN A 22 15.07 -4.03 0.27
CA ASN A 22 14.73 -3.16 1.39
C ASN A 22 13.36 -2.53 1.19
N VAL A 23 13.04 -2.13 -0.04
CA VAL A 23 11.72 -1.61 -0.36
C VAL A 23 10.67 -2.70 -0.21
N GLN A 24 10.95 -3.90 -0.68
CA GLN A 24 10.05 -5.04 -0.51
C GLN A 24 9.75 -5.27 0.98
N LYS A 25 10.78 -5.27 1.80
CA LYS A 25 10.63 -5.47 3.25
C LYS A 25 9.77 -4.38 3.87
N ARG A 26 10.00 -3.14 3.47
CA ARG A 26 9.21 -2.01 3.94
C ARG A 26 7.73 -2.16 3.57
N ILE A 27 7.45 -2.54 2.32
CA ILE A 27 6.09 -2.80 1.87
C ILE A 27 5.44 -3.89 2.70
N ASN A 28 6.15 -4.98 2.97
CA ASN A 28 5.64 -6.06 3.80
C ASN A 28 5.26 -5.57 5.20
N GLU A 29 6.09 -4.73 5.80
CA GLU A 29 5.80 -4.14 7.12
C GLU A 29 4.56 -3.26 7.07
N LEU A 30 4.44 -2.43 6.03
CA LEU A 30 3.29 -1.56 5.87
C LEU A 30 1.99 -2.35 5.68
N ILE A 31 2.04 -3.41 4.90
CA ILE A 31 0.87 -4.27 4.69
C ILE A 31 0.44 -4.91 6.02
N ARG A 32 1.38 -5.45 6.77
CA ARG A 32 1.06 -6.04 8.08
C ARG A 32 0.44 -5.00 9.02
N GLY A 33 1.00 -3.79 9.03
CA GLY A 33 0.46 -2.70 9.83
C GLY A 33 -0.94 -2.30 9.40
N THR A 34 -1.18 -2.25 8.10
CA THR A 34 -2.48 -1.90 7.54
C THR A 34 -3.54 -2.95 7.88
N LEU A 35 -3.18 -4.22 7.82
CA LEU A 35 -4.10 -5.31 8.19
C LEU A 35 -4.49 -5.25 9.66
N ARG A 36 -3.59 -4.75 10.50
CA ARG A 36 -3.84 -4.62 11.94
C ARG A 36 -4.63 -3.36 12.27
N THR A 37 -4.19 -2.22 11.75
CA THR A 37 -4.80 -0.90 12.02
C THR A 37 -4.87 -0.12 10.72
N PRO A 38 -5.98 -0.25 9.95
CA PRO A 38 -6.05 0.30 8.58
C PRO A 38 -5.89 1.81 8.46
N PHE A 39 -6.19 2.56 9.52
CA PHE A 39 -6.25 4.02 9.44
C PHE A 39 -5.20 4.72 10.30
N GLU A 40 -4.33 3.99 10.95
CA GLU A 40 -3.29 4.57 11.79
C GLU A 40 -2.05 3.68 11.81
N GLY A 41 -0.95 4.20 12.31
CA GLY A 41 0.27 3.44 12.48
C GLY A 41 1.37 3.83 11.51
N LYS A 42 2.19 2.88 11.15
CA LYS A 42 3.44 3.09 10.40
C LYS A 42 3.18 3.61 8.99
N GLY A 43 4.05 4.53 8.53
CA GLY A 43 3.99 5.03 7.16
C GLY A 43 3.09 6.24 6.97
N LYS A 44 2.65 6.87 8.04
CA LYS A 44 1.80 8.08 7.99
C LYS A 44 0.57 7.86 7.11
N PRO A 45 -0.32 6.93 7.48
CA PRO A 45 -1.53 6.71 6.68
C PRO A 45 -2.38 7.96 6.60
N GLU A 46 -2.83 8.28 5.39
CA GLU A 46 -3.71 9.43 5.18
C GLU A 46 -4.75 9.14 4.10
N PRO A 47 -5.96 9.70 4.26
CA PRO A 47 -6.99 9.54 3.23
C PRO A 47 -6.69 10.42 2.03
N LEU A 48 -6.98 9.91 0.84
CA LEU A 48 -6.77 10.63 -0.40
C LEU A 48 -8.04 11.37 -0.82
N LYS A 49 -7.87 12.34 -1.72
CA LYS A 49 -8.95 13.22 -2.16
C LYS A 49 -9.12 13.13 -3.68
N GLY A 50 -10.15 13.80 -4.20
CA GLY A 50 -10.40 13.87 -5.63
C GLY A 50 -10.73 12.50 -6.21
N ASN A 51 -10.05 12.16 -7.30
CA ASN A 51 -10.27 10.89 -7.99
C ASN A 51 -9.92 9.69 -7.13
N PHE A 52 -9.13 9.87 -6.08
CA PHE A 52 -8.74 8.81 -5.16
C PHE A 52 -9.51 8.83 -3.85
N SER A 53 -10.62 9.55 -3.82
CA SER A 53 -11.47 9.60 -2.63
C SER A 53 -11.91 8.18 -2.25
N GLY A 54 -11.79 7.85 -0.98
CA GLY A 54 -12.08 6.49 -0.47
C GLY A 54 -10.86 5.60 -0.37
N TYR A 55 -9.73 6.03 -0.94
CA TYR A 55 -8.46 5.32 -0.80
C TYR A 55 -7.59 5.97 0.25
N TRP A 56 -6.61 5.22 0.70
CA TRP A 56 -5.61 5.65 1.69
C TRP A 56 -4.22 5.40 1.15
N SER A 57 -3.24 6.16 1.65
CA SER A 57 -1.84 5.91 1.30
C SER A 57 -0.97 5.83 2.53
N ARG A 58 0.12 5.06 2.41
CA ARG A 58 1.21 5.03 3.39
C ARG A 58 2.52 5.23 2.65
N ARG A 59 3.47 5.88 3.30
CA ARG A 59 4.79 6.15 2.70
C ARG A 59 5.64 4.89 2.70
N ILE A 60 6.10 4.50 1.52
CA ILE A 60 7.13 3.47 1.37
C ILE A 60 8.49 4.15 1.45
N THR A 61 8.72 5.10 0.56
CA THR A 61 9.89 6.01 0.53
C THR A 61 9.39 7.41 0.19
N ASP A 62 10.29 8.37 0.04
CA ASP A 62 9.90 9.71 -0.39
C ASP A 62 9.20 9.69 -1.74
N GLU A 63 9.60 8.78 -2.64
CA GLU A 63 9.07 8.71 -4.00
C GLU A 63 7.91 7.75 -4.17
N HIS A 64 7.74 6.80 -3.26
CA HIS A 64 6.82 5.69 -3.47
C HIS A 64 5.78 5.60 -2.37
N ARG A 65 4.56 5.23 -2.76
CA ARG A 65 3.43 5.10 -1.84
C ARG A 65 2.75 3.76 -2.01
N LEU A 66 2.27 3.23 -0.88
CA LEU A 66 1.34 2.11 -0.85
C LEU A 66 -0.05 2.72 -0.82
N VAL A 67 -0.84 2.48 -1.86
CA VAL A 67 -2.21 2.99 -1.95
C VAL A 67 -3.18 1.82 -1.84
N TYR A 68 -4.15 1.95 -0.96
CA TYR A 68 -5.06 0.85 -0.65
C TYR A 68 -6.46 1.37 -0.34
N LYS A 69 -7.41 0.46 -0.38
CA LYS A 69 -8.79 0.71 0.01
C LYS A 69 -9.19 -0.31 1.06
N VAL A 70 -9.93 0.14 2.06
CA VAL A 70 -10.47 -0.73 3.10
C VAL A 70 -11.87 -1.13 2.68
N LEU A 71 -12.06 -2.41 2.41
CA LEU A 71 -13.35 -2.99 2.08
C LEU A 71 -13.81 -3.83 3.26
N ASP A 72 -15.04 -4.33 3.20
CA ASP A 72 -15.52 -5.20 4.26
C ASP A 72 -14.63 -6.44 4.36
N GLN A 73 -13.98 -6.61 5.51
CA GLN A 73 -13.11 -7.73 5.82
C GLN A 73 -11.91 -7.90 4.87
N ARG A 74 -11.52 -6.83 4.15
CA ARG A 74 -10.41 -6.93 3.19
C ARG A 74 -9.72 -5.60 2.97
N ILE A 75 -8.39 -5.67 2.80
CA ILE A 75 -7.58 -4.56 2.29
C ILE A 75 -7.27 -4.86 0.84
N HIS A 76 -7.58 -3.92 -0.04
CA HIS A 76 -7.29 -4.04 -1.47
C HIS A 76 -6.22 -3.05 -1.87
N ILE A 77 -5.10 -3.54 -2.41
CA ILE A 77 -3.95 -2.71 -2.78
C ILE A 77 -4.03 -2.38 -4.27
N ILE A 78 -3.96 -1.09 -4.59
CA ILE A 78 -4.02 -0.65 -5.98
C ILE A 78 -2.69 -0.13 -6.51
N GLN A 79 -1.73 0.16 -5.65
CA GLN A 79 -0.44 0.71 -6.06
C GLN A 79 0.58 0.52 -4.94
N CYS A 80 1.82 0.19 -5.30
CA CYS A 80 2.92 0.21 -4.34
C CYS A 80 4.24 0.65 -5.00
N ARG A 81 4.12 1.50 -6.01
CA ARG A 81 5.24 2.11 -6.70
C ARG A 81 4.80 3.48 -7.20
N PHE A 82 5.73 4.44 -7.24
CA PHE A 82 5.48 5.83 -7.60
C PHE A 82 4.58 6.57 -6.62
N HIS A 83 4.36 7.82 -6.90
CA HIS A 83 3.45 8.68 -6.17
C HIS A 83 2.13 8.73 -6.95
N TYR A 84 1.04 8.90 -6.23
CA TYR A 84 -0.26 9.05 -6.87
C TYR A 84 -0.48 10.47 -7.40
#